data_ef46423700f74f0c006a50759bc32cb0
#
_entry.id   ef46423700f74f0c006a50759bc32cb0
#
_cell.length_a   1.000
_cell.length_b   1.000
_cell.length_c   1.000
_cell.angle_alpha   90.00
_cell.angle_beta   90.00
_cell.angle_gamma   90.00
#
_symmetry.space_group_name_H-M   'P 1'
#
loop_
_entity.id
_entity.type
_entity.pdbx_description
1 polymer ?
#
loop_
_entity_poly.entity_id
_entity_poly.type
_entity_poly.pdbx_seq_one_letter_code
_entity_poly.pdbx_strand_id
1 'polypeptide(L)'
;MKKLSKLLLALTFAVSVSTSAFAVVVASWGGAYTESQKLGYGDPTSKALGIPIEWVDYSGGLSEIKAQIEAGAITWDIIDVFAYDTINGCDEGIFVEFDFDKDFPPAPDGTPASEDFFTDMPSKCAVGNILYSWNYAYNSDLLKSTPKTIKDFFNTKKFPGKRAIYK
;
A
#
# COMPACT_ATOMS: atom_id res chain seq x y z
N MET A 1 24.09 -38.68 64.57
CA MET A 1 24.52 -37.38 64.03
C MET A 1 24.14 -37.35 62.55
N LYS A 2 23.02 -36.72 62.25
CA LYS A 2 22.43 -36.68 60.89
C LYS A 2 22.96 -35.48 60.14
N LYS A 3 23.71 -35.70 59.05
CA LYS A 3 24.13 -34.62 58.11
C LYS A 3 22.94 -34.23 57.23
N LEU A 4 22.47 -32.99 57.42
CA LEU A 4 21.45 -32.40 56.56
C LEU A 4 22.12 -31.88 55.30
N SER A 5 21.86 -32.57 54.19
CA SER A 5 22.29 -32.12 52.87
C SER A 5 21.34 -30.99 52.41
N LYS A 6 21.85 -29.78 52.25
CA LYS A 6 21.12 -28.63 51.70
C LYS A 6 21.18 -28.73 50.19
N LEU A 7 20.07 -29.15 49.58
CA LEU A 7 19.86 -29.10 48.14
C LEU A 7 19.49 -27.67 47.77
N LEU A 8 20.42 -26.92 47.20
CA LEU A 8 20.13 -25.59 46.60
C LEU A 8 19.50 -25.82 45.22
N LEU A 9 18.20 -25.63 45.12
CA LEU A 9 17.47 -25.63 43.86
C LEU A 9 17.64 -24.23 43.21
N ALA A 10 18.57 -24.08 42.28
CA ALA A 10 18.70 -22.85 41.51
C ALA A 10 17.61 -22.83 40.44
N LEU A 11 16.56 -22.06 40.70
CA LEU A 11 15.47 -21.77 39.75
C LEU A 11 15.98 -20.72 38.75
N THR A 12 16.53 -21.16 37.63
CA THR A 12 16.86 -20.27 36.51
C THR A 12 15.56 -19.82 35.83
N PHE A 13 15.15 -18.62 36.14
CA PHE A 13 14.04 -17.95 35.46
C PHE A 13 14.56 -17.52 34.07
N ALA A 14 14.31 -18.33 33.04
CA ALA A 14 14.55 -17.93 31.66
C ALA A 14 13.52 -16.85 31.29
N VAL A 15 13.91 -15.59 31.37
CA VAL A 15 13.14 -14.47 30.83
C VAL A 15 13.21 -14.60 29.31
N SER A 16 12.17 -15.21 28.74
CA SER A 16 11.94 -15.16 27.29
C SER A 16 11.60 -13.72 26.93
N VAL A 17 12.56 -12.96 26.49
CA VAL A 17 12.32 -11.66 25.85
C VAL A 17 11.66 -11.99 24.52
N SER A 18 10.34 -11.99 24.50
CA SER A 18 9.58 -11.98 23.26
C SER A 18 9.87 -10.64 22.58
N THR A 19 10.77 -10.63 21.61
CA THR A 19 10.88 -9.52 20.67
C THR A 19 9.59 -9.55 19.88
N SER A 20 8.65 -8.68 20.23
CA SER A 20 7.52 -8.38 19.35
C SER A 20 8.12 -7.83 18.06
N ALA A 21 8.18 -8.65 17.02
CA ALA A 21 8.48 -8.17 15.69
C ALA A 21 7.35 -7.17 15.36
N PHE A 22 7.69 -5.89 15.22
CA PHE A 22 6.72 -4.90 14.76
C PHE A 22 6.29 -5.32 13.35
N ALA A 23 4.99 -5.47 13.14
CA ALA A 23 4.44 -5.69 11.81
C ALA A 23 4.54 -4.39 11.01
N VAL A 24 4.84 -4.50 9.71
CA VAL A 24 4.69 -3.39 8.78
C VAL A 24 3.22 -3.35 8.34
N VAL A 25 2.56 -2.24 8.56
CA VAL A 25 1.14 -2.05 8.20
C VAL A 25 1.04 -1.35 6.86
N VAL A 26 0.43 -2.03 5.89
CA VAL A 26 0.22 -1.53 4.53
C VAL A 26 -1.26 -1.22 4.32
N ALA A 27 -1.58 0.04 4.05
CA ALA A 27 -2.92 0.46 3.66
C ALA A 27 -3.08 0.39 2.14
N SER A 28 -4.07 -0.36 1.66
CA SER A 28 -4.31 -0.58 0.24
C SER A 28 -5.81 -0.57 -0.10
N TRP A 29 -6.13 -0.67 -1.38
CA TRP A 29 -7.49 -0.49 -1.92
C TRP A 29 -8.47 -1.64 -1.64
N GLY A 30 -8.01 -2.72 -1.00
CA GLY A 30 -8.83 -3.87 -0.66
C GLY A 30 -9.12 -4.82 -1.83
N GLY A 31 -9.92 -5.85 -1.53
CA GLY A 31 -10.42 -6.82 -2.49
C GLY A 31 -9.34 -7.54 -3.27
N ALA A 32 -9.62 -7.85 -4.54
CA ALA A 32 -8.70 -8.59 -5.41
C ALA A 32 -7.37 -7.88 -5.65
N TYR A 33 -7.35 -6.55 -5.56
CA TYR A 33 -6.13 -5.78 -5.72
C TYR A 33 -5.16 -6.05 -4.56
N THR A 34 -5.60 -5.88 -3.32
CA THR A 34 -4.77 -6.18 -2.14
C THR A 34 -4.34 -7.65 -2.11
N GLU A 35 -5.22 -8.57 -2.50
CA GLU A 35 -4.84 -9.99 -2.60
C GLU A 35 -3.75 -10.24 -3.64
N SER A 36 -3.77 -9.53 -4.76
CA SER A 36 -2.70 -9.62 -5.77
C SER A 36 -1.37 -9.08 -5.25
N GLN A 37 -1.38 -8.02 -4.43
CA GLN A 37 -0.19 -7.47 -3.80
C GLN A 37 0.39 -8.43 -2.75
N LYS A 38 -0.47 -9.03 -1.91
CA LYS A 38 -0.06 -10.05 -0.94
C LYS A 38 0.68 -11.19 -1.63
N LEU A 39 0.07 -11.78 -2.66
CA LEU A 39 0.63 -12.91 -3.39
C LEU A 39 1.88 -12.53 -4.20
N GLY A 40 1.87 -11.34 -4.83
CA GLY A 40 2.93 -10.91 -5.74
C GLY A 40 4.22 -10.52 -5.03
N TYR A 41 4.12 -9.79 -3.93
CA TYR A 41 5.31 -9.30 -3.23
C TYR A 41 5.17 -9.24 -1.69
N GLY A 42 3.99 -9.09 -1.13
CA GLY A 42 3.80 -8.98 0.32
C GLY A 42 4.27 -10.23 1.07
N ASP A 43 3.69 -11.39 0.77
CA ASP A 43 4.05 -12.66 1.42
C ASP A 43 5.50 -13.08 1.14
N PRO A 44 6.01 -12.98 -0.12
CA PRO A 44 7.42 -13.23 -0.39
C PRO A 44 8.35 -12.34 0.41
N THR A 45 8.06 -11.04 0.52
CA THR A 45 8.87 -10.07 1.28
C THR A 45 8.81 -10.35 2.78
N SER A 46 7.62 -10.55 3.32
CA SER A 46 7.43 -10.93 4.72
C SER A 46 8.25 -12.16 5.09
N LYS A 47 8.21 -13.19 4.25
CA LYS A 47 8.98 -14.41 4.43
C LYS A 47 10.51 -14.18 4.33
N ALA A 48 10.95 -13.39 3.38
CA ALA A 48 12.36 -13.12 3.15
C ALA A 48 13.00 -12.31 4.29
N LEU A 49 12.27 -11.34 4.82
CA LEU A 49 12.74 -10.44 5.88
C LEU A 49 12.43 -10.97 7.30
N GLY A 50 11.52 -11.93 7.44
CA GLY A 50 11.03 -12.40 8.74
C GLY A 50 10.21 -11.34 9.49
N ILE A 51 9.63 -10.38 8.77
CA ILE A 51 8.82 -9.28 9.31
C ILE A 51 7.37 -9.51 8.88
N PRO A 52 6.40 -9.59 9.81
CA PRO A 52 4.98 -9.66 9.46
C PRO A 52 4.53 -8.42 8.69
N ILE A 53 3.70 -8.62 7.65
CA ILE A 53 3.04 -7.53 6.93
C ILE A 53 1.55 -7.63 7.18
N GLU A 54 0.97 -6.59 7.75
CA GLU A 54 -0.48 -6.46 7.96
C GLU A 54 -1.06 -5.56 6.89
N TRP A 55 -2.26 -5.91 6.41
CA TRP A 55 -2.94 -5.17 5.36
C TRP A 55 -4.24 -4.60 5.87
N VAL A 56 -4.47 -3.33 5.61
CA VAL A 56 -5.72 -2.65 5.94
C VAL A 56 -6.33 -2.05 4.68
N ASP A 57 -7.66 -2.08 4.61
CA ASP A 57 -8.40 -1.48 3.50
C ASP A 57 -8.51 0.03 3.71
N TYR A 58 -8.37 0.77 2.61
CA TYR A 58 -8.34 2.21 2.57
C TYR A 58 -9.10 2.72 1.34
N SER A 59 -9.77 3.86 1.46
CA SER A 59 -10.70 4.36 0.44
C SER A 59 -10.17 5.52 -0.41
N GLY A 60 -8.91 5.91 -0.22
CA GLY A 60 -8.26 6.99 -0.98
C GLY A 60 -8.30 8.37 -0.32
N GLY A 61 -7.47 9.27 -0.85
CA GLY A 61 -7.29 10.63 -0.37
C GLY A 61 -6.39 10.77 0.85
N LEU A 62 -6.11 11.99 1.28
CA LEU A 62 -5.17 12.26 2.37
C LEU A 62 -5.85 12.48 3.73
N SER A 63 -7.18 12.49 3.79
CA SER A 63 -7.91 12.91 4.99
C SER A 63 -7.66 12.02 6.20
N GLU A 64 -7.67 10.69 5.99
CA GLU A 64 -7.44 9.73 7.07
C GLU A 64 -6.00 9.75 7.57
N ILE A 65 -5.06 9.91 6.65
CA ILE A 65 -3.63 10.04 6.98
C ILE A 65 -3.40 11.30 7.81
N LYS A 66 -3.97 12.43 7.38
CA LYS A 66 -3.89 13.70 8.11
C LYS A 66 -4.48 13.58 9.52
N ALA A 67 -5.62 12.91 9.65
CA ALA A 67 -6.24 12.68 10.95
C ALA A 67 -5.34 11.84 11.89
N GLN A 68 -4.66 10.82 11.39
CA GLN A 68 -3.71 10.02 12.18
C GLN A 68 -2.50 10.87 12.62
N ILE A 69 -1.97 11.71 11.73
CA ILE A 69 -0.84 12.61 12.03
C ILE A 69 -1.25 13.64 13.10
N GLU A 70 -2.41 14.30 12.92
CA GLU A 70 -2.94 15.28 13.86
C GLU A 70 -3.20 14.67 15.24
N ALA A 71 -3.66 13.43 15.29
CA ALA A 71 -3.86 12.70 16.53
C ALA A 71 -2.55 12.20 17.18
N GLY A 72 -1.40 12.28 16.48
CA GLY A 72 -0.14 11.69 16.92
C GLY A 72 -0.19 10.17 17.06
N ALA A 73 -1.09 9.52 16.30
CA ALA A 73 -1.36 8.09 16.36
C ALA A 73 -1.33 7.48 14.96
N ILE A 74 -0.14 7.48 14.36
CA ILE A 74 0.11 6.90 13.03
C ILE A 74 0.12 5.38 13.18
N THR A 75 -0.73 4.71 12.42
CA THR A 75 -0.92 3.25 12.44
C THR A 75 -0.56 2.58 11.12
N TRP A 76 -0.30 3.34 10.05
CA TRP A 76 0.09 2.84 8.74
C TRP A 76 1.52 3.24 8.43
N ASP A 77 2.32 2.28 7.98
CA ASP A 77 3.72 2.50 7.59
C ASP A 77 3.85 2.78 6.10
N ILE A 78 3.05 2.09 5.29
CA ILE A 78 3.04 2.21 3.83
C ILE A 78 1.60 2.38 3.37
N ILE A 79 1.39 3.18 2.34
CA ILE A 79 0.06 3.43 1.80
C ILE A 79 0.07 3.51 0.27
N ASP A 80 -0.91 2.87 -0.35
CA ASP A 80 -1.20 3.06 -1.77
C ASP A 80 -2.02 4.32 -1.99
N VAL A 81 -1.52 5.24 -2.79
CA VAL A 81 -2.20 6.49 -3.12
C VAL A 81 -2.17 6.75 -4.62
N PHE A 82 -3.06 7.61 -5.10
CA PHE A 82 -2.98 8.08 -6.48
C PHE A 82 -1.81 9.04 -6.69
N ALA A 83 -1.33 9.14 -7.92
CA ALA A 83 -0.21 10.02 -8.28
C ALA A 83 -0.41 11.49 -7.81
N TYR A 84 -1.62 12.02 -7.90
CA TYR A 84 -1.92 13.38 -7.43
C TYR A 84 -1.86 13.51 -5.90
N ASP A 85 -2.22 12.45 -5.15
CA ASP A 85 -2.10 12.42 -3.70
C ASP A 85 -0.63 12.35 -3.27
N THR A 86 0.24 11.68 -4.04
CA THR A 86 1.69 11.66 -3.74
C THR A 86 2.31 13.04 -3.84
N ILE A 87 1.93 13.83 -4.85
CA ILE A 87 2.42 15.20 -5.02
C ILE A 87 1.96 16.05 -3.83
N ASN A 88 0.65 16.09 -3.56
CA ASN A 88 0.09 16.88 -2.48
C ASN A 88 0.64 16.47 -1.11
N GLY A 89 0.71 15.17 -0.83
CA GLY A 89 1.21 14.66 0.44
C GLY A 89 2.70 14.90 0.64
N CYS A 90 3.49 14.90 -0.44
CA CYS A 90 4.89 15.25 -0.42
C CYS A 90 5.09 16.74 -0.12
N ASP A 91 4.38 17.62 -0.84
CA ASP A 91 4.46 19.06 -0.67
C ASP A 91 3.99 19.53 0.73
N GLU A 92 3.05 18.81 1.32
CA GLU A 92 2.56 19.05 2.68
C GLU A 92 3.44 18.40 3.78
N GLY A 93 4.48 17.65 3.41
CA GLY A 93 5.36 16.95 4.35
C GLY A 93 4.69 15.77 5.09
N ILE A 94 3.65 15.20 4.50
CA ILE A 94 2.93 14.02 5.02
C ILE A 94 3.74 12.75 4.78
N PHE A 95 4.38 12.65 3.62
CA PHE A 95 5.17 11.50 3.21
C PHE A 95 6.67 11.75 3.34
N VAL A 96 7.41 10.67 3.57
CA VAL A 96 8.87 10.69 3.63
C VAL A 96 9.43 10.83 2.21
N GLU A 97 10.43 11.70 2.06
CA GLU A 97 11.20 11.81 0.82
C GLU A 97 12.23 10.68 0.70
N PHE A 98 12.40 10.13 -0.48
CA PHE A 98 13.39 9.13 -0.81
C PHE A 98 14.55 9.72 -1.60
N ASP A 99 15.75 9.27 -1.28
CA ASP A 99 16.92 9.29 -2.16
C ASP A 99 16.95 7.92 -2.86
N PHE A 100 16.42 7.86 -4.09
CA PHE A 100 16.14 6.59 -4.77
C PHE A 100 17.37 5.69 -4.86
N ASP A 101 18.53 6.22 -5.20
CA ASP A 101 19.74 5.41 -5.39
C ASP A 101 20.43 5.03 -4.08
N LYS A 102 20.06 5.68 -2.98
CA LYS A 102 20.57 5.37 -1.65
C LYS A 102 19.62 4.48 -0.85
N ASP A 103 18.32 4.76 -0.97
CA ASP A 103 17.30 4.11 -0.14
C ASP A 103 16.77 2.81 -0.78
N PHE A 104 16.96 2.62 -2.09
CA PHE A 104 16.58 1.42 -2.82
C PHE A 104 17.78 0.73 -3.47
N PRO A 105 17.79 -0.62 -3.51
CA PRO A 105 18.82 -1.34 -4.25
C PRO A 105 18.66 -1.13 -5.76
N PRO A 106 19.74 -1.23 -6.54
CA PRO A 106 19.65 -1.24 -7.99
C PRO A 106 18.89 -2.48 -8.48
N ALA A 107 18.36 -2.40 -9.71
CA ALA A 107 17.77 -3.54 -10.39
C ALA A 107 18.77 -4.71 -10.54
N PRO A 108 18.30 -5.94 -10.78
CA PRO A 108 19.18 -7.12 -10.93
C PRO A 108 20.22 -7.01 -12.05
N ASP A 109 19.99 -6.17 -13.07
CA ASP A 109 20.92 -5.91 -14.16
C ASP A 109 21.91 -4.75 -13.85
N GLY A 110 21.80 -4.14 -12.67
CA GLY A 110 22.64 -3.04 -12.23
C GLY A 110 22.12 -1.64 -12.56
N THR A 111 20.91 -1.53 -13.16
CA THR A 111 20.29 -0.22 -13.40
C THR A 111 20.00 0.47 -12.07
N PRO A 112 20.41 1.75 -11.88
CA PRO A 112 20.11 2.50 -10.66
C PRO A 112 18.61 2.59 -10.39
N ALA A 113 18.20 2.60 -9.13
CA ALA A 113 16.78 2.68 -8.76
C ALA A 113 16.09 3.93 -9.32
N SER A 114 16.81 5.04 -9.43
CA SER A 114 16.30 6.29 -10.03
C SER A 114 15.94 6.15 -11.52
N GLU A 115 16.47 5.13 -12.22
CA GLU A 115 16.26 4.88 -13.66
C GLU A 115 15.41 3.63 -13.93
N ASP A 116 15.21 2.75 -12.95
CA ASP A 116 14.54 1.45 -13.12
C ASP A 116 13.02 1.55 -13.07
N PHE A 117 12.47 2.53 -12.41
CA PHE A 117 11.03 2.67 -12.30
C PHE A 117 10.39 3.04 -13.63
N PHE A 118 9.30 2.36 -13.96
CA PHE A 118 8.61 2.35 -15.25
C PHE A 118 8.16 3.72 -15.78
N THR A 119 7.92 4.68 -14.91
CA THR A 119 7.51 6.05 -15.28
C THR A 119 8.26 7.06 -14.45
N ASP A 120 8.32 8.29 -14.93
CA ASP A 120 8.74 9.41 -14.10
C ASP A 120 7.93 9.39 -12.81
N MET A 121 8.61 9.32 -11.68
CA MET A 121 7.95 9.32 -10.39
C MET A 121 7.15 10.62 -10.23
N PRO A 122 5.90 10.55 -9.78
CA PRO A 122 5.08 11.74 -9.61
C PRO A 122 5.62 12.68 -8.53
N SER A 123 6.38 12.12 -7.57
CA SER A 123 7.09 12.86 -6.54
C SER A 123 8.23 12.02 -5.99
N LYS A 124 9.16 12.65 -5.27
CA LYS A 124 10.24 11.94 -4.55
C LYS A 124 9.78 11.21 -3.29
N CYS A 125 8.50 11.28 -2.94
CA CYS A 125 7.94 10.62 -1.77
C CYS A 125 7.20 9.33 -2.10
N ALA A 126 7.29 8.81 -3.33
CA ALA A 126 6.56 7.61 -3.72
C ALA A 126 7.27 6.83 -4.82
N VAL A 127 7.02 5.53 -4.85
CA VAL A 127 7.39 4.61 -5.93
C VAL A 127 6.16 4.23 -6.73
N GLY A 128 6.29 4.16 -8.06
CA GLY A 128 5.24 3.66 -8.94
C GLY A 128 5.04 2.17 -8.74
N ASN A 129 3.80 1.78 -8.42
CA ASN A 129 3.44 0.40 -8.12
C ASN A 129 2.57 -0.22 -9.22
N ILE A 130 1.63 0.55 -9.80
CA ILE A 130 0.68 0.05 -10.79
C ILE A 130 0.30 1.12 -11.80
N LEU A 131 0.05 0.69 -13.03
CA LEU A 131 -0.67 1.48 -14.03
C LEU A 131 -2.11 1.01 -14.11
N TYR A 132 -3.03 1.95 -14.13
CA TYR A 132 -4.45 1.68 -14.27
C TYR A 132 -5.08 2.62 -15.29
N SER A 133 -6.26 2.26 -15.78
CA SER A 133 -7.04 3.11 -16.67
C SER A 133 -8.49 3.20 -16.20
N TRP A 134 -9.08 4.38 -16.40
CA TRP A 134 -10.50 4.60 -16.20
C TRP A 134 -11.23 4.34 -17.51
N ASN A 135 -12.13 3.37 -17.49
CA ASN A 135 -12.96 3.03 -18.64
C ASN A 135 -14.43 3.13 -18.26
N TYR A 136 -15.28 3.47 -19.21
CA TYR A 136 -16.70 3.32 -19.01
C TYR A 136 -17.18 1.98 -19.58
N ALA A 137 -18.18 1.40 -18.94
CA ALA A 137 -18.90 0.23 -19.41
C ALA A 137 -20.36 0.59 -19.70
N TYR A 138 -21.02 -0.20 -20.52
CA TYR A 138 -22.42 -0.06 -20.83
C TYR A 138 -23.08 -1.43 -20.95
N ASN A 139 -24.40 -1.50 -20.68
CA ASN A 139 -25.18 -2.71 -20.91
C ASN A 139 -25.57 -2.78 -22.40
N SER A 140 -25.00 -3.73 -23.12
CA SER A 140 -25.24 -3.94 -24.54
C SER A 140 -26.69 -4.28 -24.89
N ASP A 141 -27.41 -4.92 -23.97
CA ASP A 141 -28.80 -5.35 -24.19
C ASP A 141 -29.79 -4.17 -24.16
N LEU A 142 -29.37 -3.07 -23.52
CA LEU A 142 -30.20 -1.87 -23.38
C LEU A 142 -29.93 -0.81 -24.45
N LEU A 143 -28.85 -0.93 -25.21
CA LEU A 143 -28.44 0.06 -26.19
C LEU A 143 -28.64 -0.44 -27.63
N LYS A 144 -29.29 0.38 -28.47
CA LYS A 144 -29.49 0.11 -29.89
C LYS A 144 -28.22 0.22 -30.74
N SER A 145 -27.20 0.88 -30.20
CA SER A 145 -25.90 1.08 -30.88
C SER A 145 -24.79 1.18 -29.85
N THR A 146 -23.58 0.81 -30.26
CA THR A 146 -22.38 0.83 -29.41
C THR A 146 -21.83 2.25 -29.25
N PRO A 147 -21.68 2.76 -28.01
CA PRO A 147 -20.91 3.96 -27.75
C PRO A 147 -19.44 3.73 -28.10
N LYS A 148 -18.77 4.71 -28.70
CA LYS A 148 -17.39 4.56 -29.17
C LYS A 148 -16.40 5.50 -28.49
N THR A 149 -16.90 6.57 -27.90
CA THR A 149 -16.08 7.62 -27.33
C THR A 149 -16.63 8.06 -25.97
N ILE A 150 -15.78 8.71 -25.16
CA ILE A 150 -16.22 9.30 -23.89
C ILE A 150 -17.33 10.37 -24.10
N LYS A 151 -17.38 11.02 -25.28
CA LYS A 151 -18.47 11.97 -25.61
C LYS A 151 -19.81 11.26 -25.68
N ASP A 152 -19.85 9.99 -26.13
CA ASP A 152 -21.07 9.21 -26.19
C ASP A 152 -21.61 8.91 -24.77
N PHE A 153 -20.75 8.78 -23.77
CA PHE A 153 -21.17 8.63 -22.38
C PHE A 153 -22.03 9.83 -21.90
N PHE A 154 -21.73 11.04 -22.33
CA PHE A 154 -22.47 12.24 -21.96
C PHE A 154 -23.64 12.55 -22.92
N ASN A 155 -23.75 11.86 -24.05
CA ASN A 155 -24.80 12.07 -25.04
C ASN A 155 -26.09 11.30 -24.67
N THR A 156 -26.86 11.85 -23.72
CA THR A 156 -28.10 11.23 -23.24
C THR A 156 -29.24 11.22 -24.24
N LYS A 157 -29.16 12.00 -25.34
CA LYS A 157 -30.13 11.96 -26.44
C LYS A 157 -29.94 10.75 -27.32
N LYS A 158 -28.69 10.45 -27.70
CA LYS A 158 -28.35 9.28 -28.50
C LYS A 158 -28.35 7.99 -27.70
N PHE A 159 -27.86 8.06 -26.46
CA PHE A 159 -27.73 6.94 -25.54
C PHE A 159 -28.51 7.25 -24.26
N PRO A 160 -29.83 7.05 -24.23
CA PRO A 160 -30.64 7.34 -23.05
C PRO A 160 -30.33 6.35 -21.91
N GLY A 161 -30.63 6.77 -20.66
CA GLY A 161 -30.46 5.93 -19.47
C GLY A 161 -29.65 6.61 -18.38
N LYS A 162 -29.51 5.92 -17.26
CA LYS A 162 -28.75 6.41 -16.09
C LYS A 162 -27.24 6.35 -16.34
N ARG A 163 -26.51 7.23 -15.67
CA ARG A 163 -25.03 7.25 -15.61
C ARG A 163 -24.60 7.04 -14.17
N ALA A 164 -23.55 6.25 -14.00
CA ALA A 164 -22.84 6.15 -12.74
C ALA A 164 -21.40 6.63 -12.96
N ILE A 165 -20.90 7.45 -12.07
CA ILE A 165 -19.54 7.98 -12.10
C ILE A 165 -18.97 7.79 -10.70
N TYR A 166 -17.72 7.42 -10.63
CA TYR A 166 -16.98 7.37 -9.37
C TYR A 166 -16.91 8.80 -8.78
N LYS A 167 -17.14 8.89 -7.47
CA LYS A 167 -17.14 10.16 -6.75
C LYS A 167 -15.75 10.47 -6.21
#